data_569bfa2164f0a17fcb86834d582e19ad
#
_entry.id   569bfa2164f0a17fcb86834d582e19ad
#
_cell.length_a   1.000
_cell.length_b   1.000
_cell.length_c   1.000
_cell.angle_alpha   90.00
_cell.angle_beta   90.00
_cell.angle_gamma   90.00
#
_symmetry.space_group_name_H-M   'P 1'
#
loop_
_entity.id
_entity.type
_entity.pdbx_description
1 polymer ?
#
loop_
_entity_poly.entity_id
_entity_poly.type
_entity_poly.pdbx_seq_one_letter_code
_entity_poly.pdbx_strand_id
1 'polypeptide(L)'
;NLVSRSSFTPEVEGTLITKEENIMEKPIVSGIALDKNQIRVGMYGVTDKPGIAASIFTSLADENINVDMIVQTVGVDGKTDLDFTIPTTDLLICKSVMEKFKTQAENIDYNEAICKVSIVGVGMKSHTGVASKAFTALANENINIRIISTSEIKISMIIDLKYAELAVRALHDAYDLDK
;
A
#
# COMPACT_ATOMS: atom_id res chain seq x y z
N ASN A 1 -14.86 26.46 15.55
CA ASN A 1 -15.61 25.83 14.46
C ASN A 1 -15.84 26.84 13.33
N LEU A 2 -15.58 26.47 12.10
CA LEU A 2 -15.84 27.26 10.89
C LEU A 2 -16.87 26.51 10.05
N VAL A 3 -17.86 27.22 9.49
CA VAL A 3 -18.84 26.63 8.56
C VAL A 3 -18.63 27.24 7.18
N SER A 4 -18.30 26.38 6.20
CA SER A 4 -18.25 26.77 4.79
C SER A 4 -19.62 26.54 4.14
N ARG A 5 -20.20 27.57 3.52
CA ARG A 5 -21.49 27.52 2.83
C ARG A 5 -21.35 27.94 1.37
N SER A 6 -22.20 27.39 0.51
CA SER A 6 -22.32 27.86 -0.87
C SER A 6 -22.88 29.26 -0.91
N SER A 7 -22.28 30.17 -1.65
CA SER A 7 -22.83 31.49 -1.92
C SER A 7 -24.04 31.44 -2.87
N PHE A 8 -24.24 30.34 -3.60
CA PHE A 8 -25.35 30.15 -4.53
C PHE A 8 -26.62 29.55 -3.87
N THR A 9 -26.43 28.83 -2.75
CA THR A 9 -27.51 28.15 -2.00
C THR A 9 -27.28 28.36 -0.50
N PRO A 10 -27.45 29.59 0.02
CA PRO A 10 -27.10 29.93 1.41
C PRO A 10 -28.01 29.25 2.46
N GLU A 11 -29.16 28.74 2.05
CA GLU A 11 -30.13 28.01 2.90
C GLU A 11 -29.74 26.57 3.17
N VAL A 12 -28.75 26.01 2.42
CA VAL A 12 -28.26 24.65 2.63
C VAL A 12 -27.29 24.64 3.80
N GLU A 13 -27.43 23.67 4.69
CA GLU A 13 -26.46 23.41 5.76
C GLU A 13 -25.06 23.20 5.17
N GLY A 14 -24.14 24.08 5.55
CA GLY A 14 -22.80 24.07 4.98
C GLY A 14 -21.93 22.97 5.60
N THR A 15 -20.68 22.90 5.19
CA THR A 15 -19.67 21.96 5.74
C THR A 15 -19.06 22.56 7.00
N LEU A 16 -19.19 21.87 8.13
CA LEU A 16 -18.55 22.23 9.39
C LEU A 16 -17.05 21.83 9.35
N ILE A 17 -16.18 22.81 9.48
CA ILE A 17 -14.74 22.61 9.69
C ILE A 17 -14.48 22.75 11.18
N THR A 18 -14.07 21.67 11.82
CA THR A 18 -13.79 21.63 13.25
C THR A 18 -12.51 20.85 13.54
N LYS A 19 -12.02 20.90 14.78
CA LYS A 19 -10.89 20.07 15.18
C LYS A 19 -11.31 18.60 15.20
N GLU A 20 -10.35 17.70 14.90
CA GLU A 20 -10.58 16.25 14.83
C GLU A 20 -11.19 15.68 16.12
N GLU A 21 -10.75 16.18 17.27
CA GLU A 21 -11.27 15.84 18.61
C GLU A 21 -12.77 16.16 18.83
N ASN A 22 -13.37 17.00 17.99
CA ASN A 22 -14.79 17.38 18.06
C ASN A 22 -15.67 16.63 17.05
N ILE A 23 -15.09 15.71 16.30
CA ILE A 23 -15.83 14.87 15.35
C ILE A 23 -16.25 13.61 16.11
N MET A 24 -17.48 13.61 16.61
CA MET A 24 -18.07 12.42 17.24
C MET A 24 -18.13 11.28 16.22
N GLU A 25 -17.51 10.16 16.56
CA GLU A 25 -17.67 8.83 15.91
C GLU A 25 -17.46 8.77 14.40
N LYS A 26 -16.25 9.16 13.92
CA LYS A 26 -15.81 8.62 12.63
C LYS A 26 -15.41 7.17 12.82
N PRO A 27 -15.87 6.25 11.94
CA PRO A 27 -15.39 4.88 11.99
C PRO A 27 -13.86 4.90 11.84
N ILE A 28 -13.18 4.14 12.69
CA ILE A 28 -11.71 4.00 12.70
C ILE A 28 -11.21 3.60 11.30
N VAL A 29 -11.98 2.73 10.64
CA VAL A 29 -11.80 2.28 9.26
C VAL A 29 -12.98 2.80 8.44
N SER A 30 -12.69 3.49 7.36
CA SER A 30 -13.69 4.11 6.49
C SER A 30 -13.97 3.28 5.23
N GLY A 31 -13.09 2.34 4.88
CA GLY A 31 -13.27 1.50 3.71
C GLY A 31 -12.09 0.59 3.42
N ILE A 32 -12.36 -0.34 2.50
CA ILE A 32 -11.37 -1.27 1.95
C ILE A 32 -11.19 -0.94 0.47
N ALA A 33 -9.95 -0.73 0.05
CA ALA A 33 -9.60 -0.50 -1.35
C ALA A 33 -8.85 -1.71 -1.90
N LEU A 34 -9.23 -2.16 -3.09
CA LEU A 34 -8.59 -3.25 -3.82
C LEU A 34 -7.98 -2.71 -5.11
N ASP A 35 -6.70 -3.01 -5.33
CA ASP A 35 -6.00 -2.72 -6.57
C ASP A 35 -5.40 -4.03 -7.13
N LYS A 36 -5.91 -4.45 -8.28
CA LYS A 36 -5.47 -5.66 -9.01
C LYS A 36 -4.43 -5.33 -10.09
N ASN A 37 -4.17 -4.05 -10.33
CA ASN A 37 -3.25 -3.58 -11.36
C ASN A 37 -1.84 -3.38 -10.79
N GLN A 38 -1.31 -4.41 -10.14
CA GLN A 38 -0.01 -4.34 -9.46
C GLN A 38 0.85 -5.56 -9.83
N ILE A 39 2.13 -5.31 -10.01
CA ILE A 39 3.19 -6.31 -10.11
C ILE A 39 4.19 -6.04 -9.00
N ARG A 40 4.60 -7.07 -8.29
CA ARG A 40 5.71 -6.99 -7.35
C ARG A 40 7.02 -7.25 -8.11
N VAL A 41 7.98 -6.37 -7.90
CA VAL A 41 9.37 -6.54 -8.32
C VAL A 41 10.21 -6.75 -7.06
N GLY A 42 10.89 -7.90 -6.98
CA GLY A 42 11.80 -8.22 -5.89
C GLY A 42 13.25 -8.20 -6.39
N MET A 43 14.10 -7.47 -5.70
CA MET A 43 15.55 -7.44 -5.92
C MET A 43 16.24 -7.98 -4.66
N TYR A 44 16.95 -9.08 -4.78
CA TYR A 44 17.58 -9.78 -3.66
C TYR A 44 19.10 -9.64 -3.70
N GLY A 45 19.68 -9.55 -2.51
CA GLY A 45 21.13 -9.44 -2.38
C GLY A 45 21.70 -8.20 -3.07
N VAL A 46 20.96 -7.10 -3.06
CA VAL A 46 21.41 -5.81 -3.64
C VAL A 46 22.57 -5.28 -2.79
N THR A 47 23.63 -4.80 -3.43
CA THR A 47 24.75 -4.18 -2.73
C THR A 47 24.27 -2.97 -1.91
N ASP A 48 24.39 -3.06 -0.58
CA ASP A 48 23.95 -1.98 0.33
C ASP A 48 24.99 -0.88 0.39
N LYS A 49 24.75 0.19 -0.36
CA LYS A 49 25.59 1.39 -0.39
C LYS A 49 24.74 2.64 -0.61
N PRO A 50 25.18 3.78 -0.08
CA PRO A 50 24.49 5.05 -0.32
C PRO A 50 24.30 5.30 -1.82
N GLY A 51 23.06 5.64 -2.21
CA GLY A 51 22.72 5.99 -3.60
C GLY A 51 22.17 4.83 -4.43
N ILE A 52 22.20 3.57 -3.98
CA ILE A 52 21.68 2.45 -4.76
C ILE A 52 20.16 2.59 -5.01
N ALA A 53 19.39 2.86 -3.97
CA ALA A 53 17.94 3.10 -4.10
C ALA A 53 17.66 4.31 -4.99
N ALA A 54 18.39 5.42 -4.81
CA ALA A 54 18.26 6.60 -5.67
C ALA A 54 18.49 6.24 -7.14
N SER A 55 19.54 5.48 -7.46
CA SER A 55 19.86 5.07 -8.84
C SER A 55 18.76 4.22 -9.45
N ILE A 56 18.21 3.25 -8.71
CA ILE A 56 17.12 2.38 -9.17
C ILE A 56 15.86 3.19 -9.45
N PHE A 57 15.39 3.97 -8.46
CA PHE A 57 14.12 4.69 -8.59
C PHE A 57 14.20 5.89 -9.53
N THR A 58 15.36 6.55 -9.67
CA THR A 58 15.56 7.57 -10.72
C THR A 58 15.46 6.93 -12.11
N SER A 59 16.08 5.76 -12.32
CA SER A 59 15.99 5.07 -13.61
C SER A 59 14.57 4.63 -13.98
N LEU A 60 13.74 4.28 -12.99
CA LEU A 60 12.32 3.99 -13.19
C LEU A 60 11.53 5.26 -13.49
N ALA A 61 11.80 6.35 -12.77
CA ALA A 61 11.15 7.64 -12.96
C ALA A 61 11.44 8.25 -14.33
N ASP A 62 12.67 8.12 -14.84
CA ASP A 62 13.09 8.58 -16.17
C ASP A 62 12.27 7.92 -17.30
N GLU A 63 11.80 6.69 -17.07
CA GLU A 63 10.91 5.96 -17.97
C GLU A 63 9.41 6.14 -17.62
N ASN A 64 9.08 7.10 -16.75
CA ASN A 64 7.73 7.41 -16.26
C ASN A 64 7.03 6.23 -15.58
N ILE A 65 7.77 5.30 -14.98
CA ILE A 65 7.20 4.20 -14.18
C ILE A 65 6.84 4.72 -12.80
N ASN A 66 5.57 4.64 -12.46
CA ASN A 66 5.10 4.99 -11.11
C ASN A 66 5.31 3.81 -10.16
N VAL A 67 6.01 4.05 -9.06
CA VAL A 67 6.24 3.06 -7.99
C VAL A 67 5.30 3.38 -6.82
N ASP A 68 4.53 2.40 -6.35
CA ASP A 68 3.54 2.62 -5.30
C ASP A 68 4.04 2.19 -3.91
N MET A 69 4.39 0.93 -3.73
CA MET A 69 4.96 0.43 -2.46
C MET A 69 6.46 0.22 -2.62
N ILE A 70 7.22 0.62 -1.62
CA ILE A 70 8.67 0.35 -1.53
C ILE A 70 8.94 -0.20 -0.14
N VAL A 71 9.58 -1.37 -0.07
CA VAL A 71 10.03 -1.99 1.17
C VAL A 71 11.47 -2.43 1.00
N GLN A 72 12.33 -1.93 1.87
CA GLN A 72 13.75 -2.33 1.93
C GLN A 72 14.01 -2.99 3.26
N THR A 73 14.67 -4.14 3.25
CA THR A 73 15.08 -4.84 4.47
C THR A 73 16.55 -4.54 4.77
N VAL A 74 16.89 -4.49 6.05
CA VAL A 74 18.29 -4.43 6.45
C VAL A 74 18.89 -5.81 6.20
N GLY A 75 19.86 -5.86 5.32
CA GLY A 75 20.52 -7.10 4.95
C GLY A 75 21.71 -7.46 5.85
N VAL A 76 22.33 -8.58 5.56
CA VAL A 76 23.54 -9.07 6.20
C VAL A 76 24.69 -8.98 5.18
N ASP A 77 25.92 -8.82 5.67
CA ASP A 77 27.12 -8.78 4.84
C ASP A 77 27.14 -7.71 3.72
N GLY A 78 26.59 -6.52 4.02
CA GLY A 78 26.59 -5.41 3.08
C GLY A 78 25.63 -5.58 1.89
N LYS A 79 24.61 -6.41 2.05
CA LYS A 79 23.53 -6.63 1.08
C LYS A 79 22.17 -6.28 1.69
N THR A 80 21.22 -5.96 0.84
CA THR A 80 19.84 -5.64 1.21
C THR A 80 18.88 -6.24 0.20
N ASP A 81 17.65 -6.51 0.61
CA ASP A 81 16.58 -6.85 -0.30
C ASP A 81 15.65 -5.65 -0.48
N LEU A 82 15.20 -5.46 -1.70
CA LEU A 82 14.34 -4.35 -2.09
C LEU A 82 13.12 -4.90 -2.83
N ASP A 83 11.95 -4.66 -2.28
CA ASP A 83 10.66 -4.95 -2.91
C ASP A 83 9.95 -3.66 -3.28
N PHE A 84 9.36 -3.63 -4.47
CA PHE A 84 8.48 -2.53 -4.85
C PHE A 84 7.37 -3.00 -5.79
N THR A 85 6.33 -2.18 -5.95
CA THR A 85 5.22 -2.48 -6.86
C THR A 85 5.09 -1.43 -7.95
N ILE A 86 4.71 -1.90 -9.14
CA ILE A 86 4.46 -1.09 -10.33
C ILE A 86 3.12 -1.48 -10.97
N PRO A 87 2.51 -0.63 -11.82
CA PRO A 87 1.38 -1.02 -12.65
C PRO A 87 1.72 -2.16 -13.60
N THR A 88 0.74 -3.03 -13.89
CA THR A 88 0.91 -4.16 -14.82
C THR A 88 1.30 -3.73 -16.22
N THR A 89 0.87 -2.55 -16.65
CA THR A 89 1.20 -1.95 -17.95
C THR A 89 2.69 -1.69 -18.14
N ASP A 90 3.43 -1.49 -17.06
CA ASP A 90 4.80 -1.00 -17.10
C ASP A 90 5.84 -2.12 -17.00
N LEU A 91 5.39 -3.39 -16.93
CA LEU A 91 6.27 -4.56 -16.72
C LEU A 91 7.40 -4.65 -17.74
N LEU A 92 7.10 -4.49 -19.03
CA LEU A 92 8.12 -4.66 -20.08
C LEU A 92 9.19 -3.58 -20.00
N ILE A 93 8.79 -2.34 -19.74
CA ILE A 93 9.69 -1.20 -19.59
C ILE A 93 10.52 -1.40 -18.32
N CYS A 94 9.88 -1.78 -17.22
CA CYS A 94 10.55 -2.06 -15.96
C CYS A 94 11.61 -3.16 -16.12
N LYS A 95 11.29 -4.27 -16.79
CA LYS A 95 12.27 -5.33 -17.08
C LYS A 95 13.50 -4.78 -17.83
N SER A 96 13.30 -3.91 -18.81
CA SER A 96 14.40 -3.27 -19.54
C SER A 96 15.25 -2.38 -18.64
N VAL A 97 14.63 -1.61 -17.74
CA VAL A 97 15.36 -0.80 -16.76
C VAL A 97 16.17 -1.67 -15.80
N MET A 98 15.56 -2.75 -15.29
CA MET A 98 16.18 -3.65 -14.32
C MET A 98 17.39 -4.44 -14.88
N GLU A 99 17.49 -4.60 -16.20
CA GLU A 99 18.69 -5.17 -16.82
C GLU A 99 19.99 -4.42 -16.43
N LYS A 100 19.90 -3.09 -16.22
CA LYS A 100 21.03 -2.26 -15.81
C LYS A 100 21.53 -2.60 -14.39
N PHE A 101 20.69 -3.23 -13.58
CA PHE A 101 20.96 -3.53 -12.17
C PHE A 101 21.26 -5.00 -11.90
N LYS A 102 21.28 -5.86 -12.91
CA LYS A 102 21.57 -7.30 -12.75
C LYS A 102 22.92 -7.64 -12.11
N THR A 103 23.90 -6.79 -12.27
CA THR A 103 25.22 -6.95 -11.64
C THR A 103 25.28 -6.45 -10.20
N GLN A 104 24.23 -5.73 -9.76
CA GLN A 104 24.16 -5.11 -8.43
C GLN A 104 23.23 -5.88 -7.50
N ALA A 105 22.49 -6.87 -8.01
CA ALA A 105 21.61 -7.76 -7.27
C ALA A 105 21.95 -9.22 -7.61
N GLU A 106 21.74 -10.13 -6.65
CA GLU A 106 21.91 -11.57 -6.88
C GLU A 106 20.77 -12.15 -7.70
N ASN A 107 19.56 -11.63 -7.49
CA ASN A 107 18.38 -12.04 -8.22
C ASN A 107 17.39 -10.90 -8.35
N ILE A 108 16.66 -10.87 -9.47
CA ILE A 108 15.53 -9.96 -9.68
C ILE A 108 14.35 -10.82 -10.15
N ASP A 109 13.25 -10.78 -9.40
CA ASP A 109 12.03 -11.51 -9.76
C ASP A 109 10.83 -10.58 -9.97
N TYR A 110 9.82 -11.10 -10.66
CA TYR A 110 8.60 -10.39 -10.98
C TYR A 110 7.41 -11.28 -10.65
N ASN A 111 6.47 -10.79 -9.87
CA ASN A 111 5.26 -11.53 -9.54
C ASN A 111 4.02 -10.74 -10.01
N GLU A 112 3.38 -11.26 -11.05
CA GLU A 112 2.17 -10.71 -11.66
C GLU A 112 0.88 -11.22 -10.99
N ALA A 113 0.98 -12.28 -10.19
CA ALA A 113 -0.16 -12.93 -9.54
C ALA A 113 -0.44 -12.35 -8.14
N ILE A 114 -0.35 -11.03 -8.00
CA ILE A 114 -0.61 -10.32 -6.73
C ILE A 114 -1.70 -9.26 -6.87
N CYS A 115 -2.26 -8.85 -5.74
CA CYS A 115 -3.04 -7.62 -5.64
C CYS A 115 -2.71 -6.89 -4.34
N LYS A 116 -3.03 -5.61 -4.31
CA LYS A 116 -2.92 -4.77 -3.12
C LYS A 116 -4.29 -4.55 -2.52
N VAL A 117 -4.47 -4.95 -1.26
CA VAL A 117 -5.65 -4.64 -0.46
C VAL A 117 -5.26 -3.63 0.61
N SER A 118 -6.00 -2.55 0.72
CA SER A 118 -5.72 -1.47 1.67
C SER A 118 -6.93 -1.18 2.55
N ILE A 119 -6.67 -1.08 3.85
CA ILE A 119 -7.61 -0.57 4.84
C ILE A 119 -7.36 0.93 4.93
N VAL A 120 -8.40 1.73 4.78
CA VAL A 120 -8.33 3.19 4.80
C VAL A 120 -9.17 3.73 5.95
N GLY A 121 -8.64 4.67 6.71
CA GLY A 121 -9.36 5.34 7.78
C GLY A 121 -8.47 6.32 8.55
N VAL A 122 -9.08 7.27 9.21
CA VAL A 122 -8.38 8.30 9.99
C VAL A 122 -7.98 7.84 11.41
N GLY A 123 -8.51 6.70 11.85
CA GLY A 123 -8.29 6.17 13.19
C GLY A 123 -7.03 5.32 13.37
N MET A 124 -6.26 5.07 12.32
CA MET A 124 -5.10 4.15 12.35
C MET A 124 -4.02 4.60 13.34
N LYS A 125 -3.81 5.90 13.47
CA LYS A 125 -2.79 6.50 14.35
C LYS A 125 -3.14 6.42 15.83
N SER A 126 -4.43 6.54 16.16
CA SER A 126 -4.92 6.68 17.53
C SER A 126 -5.50 5.40 18.14
N HIS A 127 -5.70 4.36 17.33
CA HIS A 127 -6.35 3.12 17.77
C HIS A 127 -5.44 1.91 17.61
N THR A 128 -5.08 1.32 18.75
CA THR A 128 -4.33 0.07 18.76
C THR A 128 -5.17 -1.09 18.27
N GLY A 129 -4.55 -2.06 17.59
CA GLY A 129 -5.22 -3.29 17.18
C GLY A 129 -5.86 -3.29 15.79
N VAL A 130 -5.90 -2.16 15.06
CA VAL A 130 -6.42 -2.13 13.68
C VAL A 130 -5.67 -3.13 12.81
N ALA A 131 -4.34 -3.06 12.76
CA ALA A 131 -3.54 -4.00 11.97
C ALA A 131 -3.73 -5.46 12.42
N SER A 132 -3.75 -5.71 13.74
CA SER A 132 -3.96 -7.06 14.29
C SER A 132 -5.31 -7.65 13.87
N LYS A 133 -6.36 -6.86 13.91
CA LYS A 133 -7.72 -7.28 13.47
C LYS A 133 -7.72 -7.66 11.99
N ALA A 134 -7.08 -6.85 11.14
CA ALA A 134 -6.93 -7.14 9.71
C ALA A 134 -6.18 -8.44 9.45
N PHE A 135 -5.03 -8.61 10.10
CA PHE A 135 -4.20 -9.79 9.88
C PHE A 135 -4.89 -11.06 10.38
N THR A 136 -5.63 -10.97 11.51
CA THR A 136 -6.45 -12.08 12.01
C THR A 136 -7.56 -12.44 11.03
N ALA A 137 -8.27 -11.45 10.45
CA ALA A 137 -9.32 -11.70 9.48
C ALA A 137 -8.79 -12.43 8.25
N LEU A 138 -7.64 -12.00 7.70
CA LEU A 138 -7.01 -12.68 6.57
C LEU A 138 -6.48 -14.07 6.93
N ALA A 139 -5.90 -14.24 8.11
CA ALA A 139 -5.40 -15.53 8.58
C ALA A 139 -6.52 -16.56 8.74
N ASN A 140 -7.70 -16.17 9.23
CA ASN A 140 -8.86 -17.05 9.36
C ASN A 140 -9.34 -17.59 8.01
N GLU A 141 -9.11 -16.82 6.92
CA GLU A 141 -9.41 -17.24 5.54
C GLU A 141 -8.20 -17.92 4.86
N ASN A 142 -7.15 -18.26 5.61
CA ASN A 142 -5.91 -18.82 5.08
C ASN A 142 -5.25 -17.97 3.98
N ILE A 143 -5.39 -16.65 4.06
CA ILE A 143 -4.76 -15.70 3.14
C ILE A 143 -3.42 -15.27 3.72
N ASN A 144 -2.34 -15.61 3.02
CA ASN A 144 -1.00 -15.17 3.39
C ASN A 144 -0.73 -13.74 2.91
N ILE A 145 -0.14 -12.92 3.78
CA ILE A 145 0.30 -11.57 3.47
C ILE A 145 1.78 -11.61 3.09
N ARG A 146 2.13 -11.07 1.93
CA ARG A 146 3.50 -11.07 1.41
C ARG A 146 4.28 -9.82 1.80
N ILE A 147 3.62 -8.66 1.75
CA ILE A 147 4.21 -7.36 2.08
C ILE A 147 3.17 -6.56 2.85
N ILE A 148 3.63 -5.80 3.83
CA ILE A 148 2.81 -4.88 4.63
C ILE A 148 3.47 -3.51 4.57
N SER A 149 2.66 -2.48 4.33
CA SER A 149 3.08 -1.08 4.48
C SER A 149 1.99 -0.31 5.22
N THR A 150 2.39 0.55 6.13
CA THR A 150 1.46 1.32 6.95
C THR A 150 1.75 2.81 6.88
N SER A 151 0.70 3.61 6.96
CA SER A 151 0.75 5.06 7.12
C SER A 151 -0.24 5.50 8.20
N GLU A 152 -0.37 6.79 8.44
CA GLU A 152 -1.31 7.34 9.43
C GLU A 152 -2.79 7.03 9.11
N ILE A 153 -3.11 6.84 7.83
CA ILE A 153 -4.50 6.68 7.33
C ILE A 153 -4.72 5.40 6.53
N LYS A 154 -3.69 4.57 6.34
CA LYS A 154 -3.77 3.40 5.46
C LYS A 154 -2.87 2.27 5.92
N ILE A 155 -3.39 1.04 5.88
CA ILE A 155 -2.61 -0.20 5.97
C ILE A 155 -2.77 -0.92 4.64
N SER A 156 -1.68 -1.10 3.90
CA SER A 156 -1.68 -1.79 2.61
C SER A 156 -1.01 -3.15 2.74
N MET A 157 -1.59 -4.16 2.13
CA MET A 157 -1.12 -5.53 2.15
C MET A 157 -1.07 -6.08 0.73
N ILE A 158 0.03 -6.68 0.35
CA ILE A 158 0.14 -7.46 -0.88
C ILE A 158 -0.20 -8.91 -0.55
N ILE A 159 -1.14 -9.45 -1.30
CA ILE A 159 -1.60 -10.84 -1.22
C ILE A 159 -1.65 -11.47 -2.61
N ASP A 160 -1.85 -12.79 -2.68
CA ASP A 160 -2.05 -13.45 -3.97
C ASP A 160 -3.35 -13.01 -4.63
N LEU A 161 -3.31 -12.71 -5.92
CA LEU A 161 -4.42 -12.19 -6.71
C LEU A 161 -5.68 -13.06 -6.61
N LYS A 162 -5.54 -14.39 -6.53
CA LYS A 162 -6.65 -15.34 -6.41
C LYS A 162 -7.53 -15.13 -5.18
N TYR A 163 -7.02 -14.46 -4.16
CA TYR A 163 -7.75 -14.18 -2.92
C TYR A 163 -8.33 -12.76 -2.84
N ALA A 164 -8.22 -11.97 -3.91
CA ALA A 164 -8.60 -10.56 -3.92
C ALA A 164 -10.01 -10.29 -3.36
N GLU A 165 -11.04 -10.98 -3.90
CA GLU A 165 -12.44 -10.78 -3.48
C GLU A 165 -12.71 -11.34 -2.08
N LEU A 166 -12.10 -12.47 -1.74
CA LEU A 166 -12.24 -13.08 -0.41
C LEU A 166 -11.66 -12.16 0.67
N ALA A 167 -10.48 -11.60 0.41
CA ALA A 167 -9.82 -10.66 1.33
C ALA A 167 -10.66 -9.41 1.57
N VAL A 168 -11.24 -8.82 0.51
CA VAL A 168 -12.12 -7.64 0.65
C VAL A 168 -13.32 -7.97 1.54
N ARG A 169 -14.00 -9.09 1.31
CA ARG A 169 -15.15 -9.51 2.14
C ARG A 169 -14.75 -9.74 3.59
N ALA A 170 -13.71 -10.51 3.83
CA ALA A 170 -13.23 -10.80 5.18
C ALA A 170 -12.87 -9.52 5.97
N LEU A 171 -12.27 -8.54 5.29
CA LEU A 171 -11.96 -7.26 5.91
C LEU A 171 -13.21 -6.39 6.10
N HIS A 172 -14.15 -6.37 5.17
CA HIS A 172 -15.44 -5.67 5.30
C HIS A 172 -16.20 -6.18 6.52
N ASP A 173 -16.36 -7.50 6.64
CA ASP A 173 -16.99 -8.15 7.78
C ASP A 173 -16.28 -7.83 9.10
N ALA A 174 -14.94 -7.91 9.08
CA ALA A 174 -14.14 -7.64 10.27
C ALA A 174 -14.32 -6.21 10.80
N TYR A 175 -14.52 -5.23 9.94
CA TYR A 175 -14.67 -3.81 10.35
C TYR A 175 -16.11 -3.32 10.35
N ASP A 176 -17.11 -4.19 10.16
CA ASP A 176 -18.54 -3.85 10.18
C ASP A 176 -18.90 -2.74 9.16
N LEU A 177 -18.31 -2.77 7.97
CA LEU A 177 -18.46 -1.70 6.98
C LEU A 177 -19.79 -1.74 6.20
N ASP A 178 -20.58 -2.78 6.36
CA ASP A 178 -21.89 -2.95 5.72
C ASP A 178 -23.07 -2.38 6.56
N LYS A 179 -22.77 -1.69 7.69
CA LYS A 179 -23.79 -1.19 8.63
C LYS A 179 -23.96 0.33 8.53
#